data_7b14f779efadc2cdfae017b28f6d8a25
#
_entry.id   7b14f779efadc2cdfae017b28f6d8a25
#
_cell.length_a   1.000
_cell.length_b   1.000
_cell.length_c   1.000
_cell.angle_alpha   90.00
_cell.angle_beta   90.00
_cell.angle_gamma   90.00
#
_symmetry.space_group_name_H-M   'P 1'
#
loop_
_entity.id
_entity.type
_entity.pdbx_description
1 polymer ?
#
loop_
_entity_poly.entity_id
_entity_poly.type
_entity_poly.pdbx_seq_one_letter_code
_entity_poly.pdbx_strand_id
1 'polypeptide(L)'
;MEHYFDPKVECASREQITAWQNERLVRQVERVYNNVPYYKKKMDELGVRPEHIHGIEDLHLLPTLSKDDLRDQYPYGLMAAPLSDCVRIHSTSGTTGRRVVAFYTQNDVDLWEECCARALAAAGATKDDVVQVCYGYGLFTGGAGLHGGSHKLGSLTLPMSSGNTDRQLQFMTDLGTTVLCCTPSYAAYLSESVNERGLKNRIKLKAGIFGAEAWTEEMRRDIEKGLGLKAYDIYGLTEISGPGVAYECSAQNGMHVNEDHFIVETINPKTGEPVPHGQKGELVFTSITKEAFPLIRYRTKDIGILYDEPCSCGRTHVRMSKPMGRSDDMLIVKGVNVFPSQIETVLMNCGYPANYQIIVTRTGSSDRIEVQVEMTPEMFSDSLSEVAGREKQLVSALKAMLGIYCVVKLVAPKSITMSEGKAKRVIDKRNLYVNGSDPASTDPAAN
;
A
#
# COMPACT_ATOMS: atom_id res chain seq x y z
N MET A 1 -18.40 -8.81 -21.21
CA MET A 1 -19.36 -9.26 -20.16
C MET A 1 -18.69 -8.97 -18.83
N GLU A 2 -19.37 -8.30 -17.90
CA GLU A 2 -18.80 -8.04 -16.58
C GLU A 2 -18.69 -9.35 -15.80
N HIS A 3 -17.61 -9.48 -15.03
CA HIS A 3 -17.34 -10.67 -14.23
C HIS A 3 -17.40 -10.32 -12.75
N TYR A 4 -18.19 -11.06 -12.00
CA TYR A 4 -18.33 -10.96 -10.55
C TYR A 4 -17.91 -12.27 -9.91
N PHE A 5 -17.30 -12.21 -8.74
CA PHE A 5 -17.08 -13.39 -7.90
C PHE A 5 -18.35 -13.74 -7.11
N ASP A 6 -18.93 -12.73 -6.45
CA ASP A 6 -20.22 -12.82 -5.79
C ASP A 6 -21.13 -11.63 -6.16
N PRO A 7 -21.97 -11.77 -7.21
CA PRO A 7 -22.84 -10.69 -7.65
C PRO A 7 -23.89 -10.28 -6.61
N LYS A 8 -24.26 -11.15 -5.65
CA LYS A 8 -25.22 -10.82 -4.61
C LYS A 8 -24.64 -9.80 -3.61
N VAL A 9 -23.34 -9.84 -3.41
CA VAL A 9 -22.61 -8.92 -2.53
C VAL A 9 -22.13 -7.71 -3.33
N GLU A 10 -21.42 -7.93 -4.44
CA GLU A 10 -20.80 -6.87 -5.22
C GLU A 10 -21.79 -5.89 -5.86
N CYS A 11 -23.06 -6.33 -6.07
CA CYS A 11 -24.14 -5.53 -6.64
C CYS A 11 -25.34 -5.39 -5.67
N ALA A 12 -25.12 -5.55 -4.37
CA ALA A 12 -26.16 -5.37 -3.35
C ALA A 12 -26.66 -3.92 -3.31
N SER A 13 -27.93 -3.70 -2.91
CA SER A 13 -28.43 -2.33 -2.76
C SER A 13 -27.70 -1.56 -1.67
N ARG A 14 -27.72 -0.22 -1.75
CA ARG A 14 -27.11 0.63 -0.72
C ARG A 14 -27.70 0.34 0.66
N GLU A 15 -29.02 0.11 0.76
CA GLU A 15 -29.67 -0.24 2.02
C GLU A 15 -29.12 -1.55 2.59
N GLN A 16 -28.90 -2.54 1.73
CA GLN A 16 -28.37 -3.83 2.16
C GLN A 16 -26.93 -3.71 2.64
N ILE A 17 -26.10 -2.96 1.93
CA ILE A 17 -24.68 -2.72 2.32
C ILE A 17 -24.66 -1.97 3.66
N THR A 18 -25.46 -0.91 3.81
CA THR A 18 -25.57 -0.15 5.07
C THR A 18 -26.03 -1.02 6.23
N ALA A 19 -27.02 -1.90 5.99
CA ALA A 19 -27.48 -2.84 7.02
C ALA A 19 -26.35 -3.78 7.48
N TRP A 20 -25.58 -4.34 6.56
CA TRP A 20 -24.42 -5.18 6.90
C TRP A 20 -23.34 -4.39 7.64
N GLN A 21 -23.05 -3.16 7.21
CA GLN A 21 -22.06 -2.31 7.88
C GLN A 21 -22.48 -1.98 9.31
N ASN A 22 -23.75 -1.62 9.53
CA ASN A 22 -24.28 -1.31 10.86
C ASN A 22 -24.17 -2.52 11.80
N GLU A 23 -24.69 -3.68 11.37
CA GLU A 23 -24.65 -4.91 12.16
C GLU A 23 -23.20 -5.33 12.50
N ARG A 24 -22.32 -5.32 11.50
CA ARG A 24 -20.93 -5.73 11.65
C ARG A 24 -20.12 -4.74 12.49
N LEU A 25 -20.35 -3.44 12.34
CA LEU A 25 -19.68 -2.42 13.15
C LEU A 25 -20.03 -2.55 14.63
N VAL A 26 -21.31 -2.70 14.99
CA VAL A 26 -21.75 -2.89 16.38
C VAL A 26 -21.04 -4.09 17.01
N ARG A 27 -21.07 -5.25 16.34
CA ARG A 27 -20.36 -6.46 16.81
C ARG A 27 -18.85 -6.25 16.94
N GLN A 28 -18.27 -5.51 16.01
CA GLN A 28 -16.81 -5.29 16.01
C GLN A 28 -16.39 -4.34 17.14
N VAL A 29 -17.19 -3.33 17.42
CA VAL A 29 -16.98 -2.42 18.55
C VAL A 29 -17.09 -3.16 19.88
N GLU A 30 -18.10 -4.03 20.06
CA GLU A 30 -18.20 -4.90 21.22
C GLU A 30 -16.98 -5.81 21.35
N ARG A 31 -16.54 -6.42 20.24
CA ARG A 31 -15.36 -7.30 20.22
C ARG A 31 -14.11 -6.57 20.70
N VAL A 32 -13.81 -5.39 20.14
CA VAL A 32 -12.57 -4.67 20.51
C VAL A 32 -12.64 -4.10 21.92
N TYR A 33 -13.80 -3.61 22.34
CA TYR A 33 -13.98 -3.09 23.70
C TYR A 33 -13.78 -4.17 24.77
N ASN A 34 -14.33 -5.37 24.53
CA ASN A 34 -14.27 -6.47 25.50
C ASN A 34 -12.92 -7.21 25.50
N ASN A 35 -12.25 -7.31 24.36
CA ASN A 35 -11.06 -8.16 24.22
C ASN A 35 -9.74 -7.40 24.10
N VAL A 36 -9.77 -6.08 23.79
CA VAL A 36 -8.55 -5.30 23.56
C VAL A 36 -8.47 -4.15 24.56
N PRO A 37 -7.65 -4.28 25.61
CA PRO A 37 -7.53 -3.24 26.66
C PRO A 37 -7.19 -1.86 26.15
N TYR A 38 -6.43 -1.77 25.06
CA TYR A 38 -6.08 -0.52 24.40
C TYR A 38 -7.32 0.22 23.87
N TYR A 39 -8.23 -0.46 23.14
CA TYR A 39 -9.46 0.15 22.65
C TYR A 39 -10.40 0.53 23.79
N LYS A 40 -10.54 -0.37 24.77
CA LYS A 40 -11.35 -0.09 25.96
C LYS A 40 -10.90 1.21 26.64
N LYS A 41 -9.58 1.34 26.88
CA LYS A 41 -9.01 2.55 27.49
C LYS A 41 -9.32 3.80 26.66
N LYS A 42 -9.04 3.76 25.34
CA LYS A 42 -9.28 4.91 24.46
C LYS A 42 -10.77 5.30 24.36
N MET A 43 -11.67 4.34 24.35
CA MET A 43 -13.10 4.59 24.34
C MET A 43 -13.59 5.13 25.67
N ASP A 44 -13.14 4.59 26.78
CA ASP A 44 -13.48 5.08 28.14
C ASP A 44 -12.99 6.53 28.33
N GLU A 45 -11.79 6.90 27.83
CA GLU A 45 -11.25 8.26 27.85
C GLU A 45 -12.14 9.27 27.08
N LEU A 46 -12.81 8.81 26.01
CA LEU A 46 -13.78 9.60 25.25
C LEU A 46 -15.19 9.55 25.81
N GLY A 47 -15.45 8.76 26.87
CA GLY A 47 -16.79 8.52 27.41
C GLY A 47 -17.69 7.71 26.46
N VAL A 48 -17.10 6.99 25.50
CA VAL A 48 -17.81 6.17 24.51
C VAL A 48 -17.81 4.71 24.94
N ARG A 49 -18.96 4.06 24.82
CA ARG A 49 -19.16 2.64 25.12
C ARG A 49 -19.84 1.94 23.95
N PRO A 50 -19.78 0.60 23.87
CA PRO A 50 -20.42 -0.15 22.79
C PRO A 50 -21.89 0.19 22.60
N GLU A 51 -22.65 0.40 23.68
CA GLU A 51 -24.05 0.74 23.64
C GLU A 51 -24.37 2.12 23.01
N HIS A 52 -23.38 2.96 22.79
CA HIS A 52 -23.52 4.24 22.09
C HIS A 52 -23.41 4.12 20.57
N ILE A 53 -23.01 2.95 20.07
CA ILE A 53 -22.77 2.71 18.64
C ILE A 53 -23.88 1.82 18.08
N HIS A 54 -24.71 2.39 17.22
CA HIS A 54 -25.85 1.72 16.60
C HIS A 54 -25.62 1.45 15.10
N GLY A 55 -24.66 2.15 14.50
CA GLY A 55 -24.32 2.02 13.09
C GLY A 55 -23.22 2.97 12.63
N ILE A 56 -23.07 3.06 11.31
CA ILE A 56 -22.01 3.87 10.68
C ILE A 56 -22.11 5.36 10.97
N GLU A 57 -23.31 5.86 11.30
CA GLU A 57 -23.51 7.26 11.65
C GLU A 57 -22.80 7.63 12.96
N ASP A 58 -22.62 6.67 13.87
CA ASP A 58 -21.94 6.85 15.16
C ASP A 58 -20.42 6.62 15.06
N LEU A 59 -19.91 6.28 13.87
CA LEU A 59 -18.50 5.94 13.67
C LEU A 59 -17.58 7.09 14.12
N HIS A 60 -17.99 8.33 13.94
CA HIS A 60 -17.26 9.53 14.34
C HIS A 60 -17.00 9.64 15.85
N LEU A 61 -17.77 8.96 16.69
CA LEU A 61 -17.58 8.89 18.16
C LEU A 61 -16.37 8.02 18.53
N LEU A 62 -15.99 7.07 17.69
CA LEU A 62 -14.91 6.13 17.96
C LEU A 62 -13.53 6.78 17.80
N PRO A 63 -12.54 6.36 18.61
CA PRO A 63 -11.18 6.87 18.51
C PRO A 63 -10.53 6.49 17.18
N THR A 64 -9.67 7.35 16.66
CA THR A 64 -8.81 7.01 15.52
C THR A 64 -7.55 6.28 15.99
N LEU A 65 -7.01 5.44 15.12
CA LEU A 65 -5.71 4.79 15.27
C LEU A 65 -4.70 5.32 14.27
N SER A 66 -3.47 5.44 14.69
CA SER A 66 -2.32 5.74 13.85
C SER A 66 -1.37 4.54 13.75
N LYS A 67 -0.40 4.61 12.86
CA LYS A 67 0.66 3.59 12.77
C LYS A 67 1.53 3.53 14.04
N ASP A 68 1.68 4.64 14.74
CA ASP A 68 2.43 4.68 15.99
C ASP A 68 1.68 3.96 17.11
N ASP A 69 0.36 4.09 17.18
CA ASP A 69 -0.46 3.29 18.10
C ASP A 69 -0.22 1.78 17.88
N LEU A 70 -0.14 1.33 16.63
CA LEU A 70 0.10 -0.08 16.30
C LEU A 70 1.52 -0.52 16.74
N ARG A 71 2.51 0.35 16.61
CA ARG A 71 3.89 0.08 17.03
C ARG A 71 4.02 0.01 18.55
N ASP A 72 3.34 0.90 19.27
CA ASP A 72 3.36 0.94 20.72
C ASP A 72 2.68 -0.28 21.33
N GLN A 73 1.71 -0.85 20.63
CA GLN A 73 1.00 -2.07 21.03
C GLN A 73 1.66 -3.36 20.50
N TYR A 74 2.84 -3.28 19.89
CA TYR A 74 3.57 -4.45 19.40
C TYR A 74 3.97 -5.41 20.53
N PRO A 75 3.84 -6.73 20.36
CA PRO A 75 3.26 -7.40 19.20
C PRO A 75 1.78 -7.75 19.34
N TYR A 76 1.23 -7.86 20.55
CA TYR A 76 -0.07 -8.48 20.84
C TYR A 76 -1.13 -7.52 21.37
N GLY A 77 -0.78 -6.26 21.61
CA GLY A 77 -1.64 -5.31 22.33
C GLY A 77 -2.96 -4.93 21.64
N LEU A 78 -3.10 -5.25 20.34
CA LEU A 78 -4.34 -5.03 19.57
C LEU A 78 -5.01 -6.33 19.14
N MET A 79 -4.60 -7.48 19.69
CA MET A 79 -5.26 -8.75 19.38
C MET A 79 -6.63 -8.84 20.06
N ALA A 80 -7.64 -9.19 19.29
CA ALA A 80 -9.01 -9.40 19.74
C ALA A 80 -9.42 -10.88 19.75
N ALA A 81 -8.52 -11.79 19.39
CA ALA A 81 -8.67 -13.23 19.45
C ALA A 81 -7.46 -13.87 20.15
N PRO A 82 -7.61 -15.05 20.79
CA PRO A 82 -6.49 -15.79 21.34
C PRO A 82 -5.47 -16.18 20.25
N LEU A 83 -4.19 -16.25 20.62
CA LEU A 83 -3.14 -16.65 19.68
C LEU A 83 -3.35 -18.05 19.12
N SER A 84 -3.96 -18.95 19.92
CA SER A 84 -4.33 -20.32 19.51
C SER A 84 -5.31 -20.38 18.33
N ASP A 85 -6.10 -19.34 18.13
CA ASP A 85 -7.10 -19.27 17.07
C ASP A 85 -6.52 -18.65 15.79
N CYS A 86 -5.30 -18.11 15.87
CA CYS A 86 -4.60 -17.51 14.75
C CYS A 86 -3.82 -18.55 13.96
N VAL A 87 -4.00 -18.55 12.63
CA VAL A 87 -3.34 -19.50 11.71
C VAL A 87 -2.25 -18.84 10.86
N ARG A 88 -2.20 -17.49 10.86
CA ARG A 88 -1.27 -16.74 10.01
C ARG A 88 -0.85 -15.41 10.65
N ILE A 89 0.39 -15.02 10.36
CA ILE A 89 0.95 -13.71 10.74
C ILE A 89 1.55 -13.07 9.50
N HIS A 90 1.27 -11.80 9.31
CA HIS A 90 1.97 -10.95 8.36
C HIS A 90 2.56 -9.73 9.07
N SER A 91 3.52 -9.08 8.43
CA SER A 91 4.22 -7.94 9.02
C SER A 91 4.60 -6.93 7.95
N THR A 92 4.62 -5.66 8.34
CA THR A 92 5.21 -4.60 7.53
C THR A 92 6.72 -4.76 7.46
N SER A 93 7.38 -4.06 6.53
CA SER A 93 8.84 -4.12 6.34
C SER A 93 9.64 -3.72 7.59
N GLY A 94 9.02 -3.04 8.55
CA GLY A 94 9.64 -2.66 9.82
C GLY A 94 10.79 -1.66 9.71
N THR A 95 10.83 -0.96 8.63
CA THR A 95 11.91 -0.05 8.24
C THR A 95 12.05 1.19 9.15
N THR A 96 11.09 1.50 10.03
CA THR A 96 11.11 2.65 10.95
C THR A 96 11.25 2.27 12.43
N GLY A 97 11.89 1.15 12.74
CA GLY A 97 11.99 0.63 14.10
C GLY A 97 11.12 -0.61 14.30
N ARG A 98 10.15 -0.57 15.25
CA ARG A 98 9.27 -1.73 15.48
C ARG A 98 8.36 -1.97 14.29
N ARG A 99 8.31 -3.22 13.83
CA ARG A 99 7.38 -3.67 12.79
C ARG A 99 5.96 -3.62 13.32
N VAL A 100 4.99 -3.45 12.43
CA VAL A 100 3.60 -3.80 12.73
C VAL A 100 3.39 -5.24 12.31
N VAL A 101 2.78 -6.03 13.17
CA VAL A 101 2.36 -7.40 12.89
C VAL A 101 0.84 -7.45 12.84
N ALA A 102 0.31 -8.20 11.91
CA ALA A 102 -1.12 -8.45 11.77
C ALA A 102 -1.37 -9.95 11.87
N PHE A 103 -2.35 -10.31 12.67
CA PHE A 103 -2.74 -11.69 12.95
C PHE A 103 -4.03 -12.02 12.22
N TYR A 104 -4.20 -13.28 11.86
CA TYR A 104 -5.35 -13.76 11.10
C TYR A 104 -5.85 -15.08 11.68
N THR A 105 -7.14 -15.16 11.98
CA THR A 105 -7.84 -16.43 12.15
C THR A 105 -8.02 -17.10 10.79
N GLN A 106 -8.51 -18.34 10.76
CA GLN A 106 -8.87 -18.98 9.49
C GLN A 106 -9.96 -18.18 8.75
N ASN A 107 -10.96 -17.70 9.47
CA ASN A 107 -12.00 -16.84 8.90
C ASN A 107 -11.44 -15.55 8.30
N ASP A 108 -10.50 -14.90 8.98
CA ASP A 108 -9.82 -13.71 8.44
C ASP A 108 -9.08 -14.00 7.13
N VAL A 109 -8.45 -15.17 7.02
CA VAL A 109 -7.77 -15.61 5.80
C VAL A 109 -8.80 -15.85 4.69
N ASP A 110 -9.88 -16.55 4.98
CA ASP A 110 -10.93 -16.88 4.01
C ASP A 110 -11.61 -15.65 3.43
N LEU A 111 -11.90 -14.65 4.27
CA LEU A 111 -12.46 -13.36 3.86
C LEU A 111 -11.47 -12.54 3.02
N TRP A 112 -10.21 -12.52 3.41
CA TRP A 112 -9.17 -11.83 2.64
C TRP A 112 -8.96 -12.46 1.26
N GLU A 113 -8.92 -13.79 1.18
CA GLU A 113 -8.84 -14.51 -0.09
C GLU A 113 -10.06 -14.22 -0.98
N GLU A 114 -11.25 -14.05 -0.38
CA GLU A 114 -12.44 -13.63 -1.10
C GLU A 114 -12.30 -12.21 -1.69
N CYS A 115 -11.82 -11.25 -0.91
CA CYS A 115 -11.56 -9.88 -1.40
C CYS A 115 -10.60 -9.89 -2.61
N CYS A 116 -9.56 -10.73 -2.56
CA CYS A 116 -8.64 -10.90 -3.68
C CYS A 116 -9.27 -11.64 -4.87
N ALA A 117 -10.16 -12.62 -4.64
CA ALA A 117 -10.90 -13.29 -5.70
C ALA A 117 -11.85 -12.34 -6.44
N ARG A 118 -12.52 -11.42 -5.71
CA ARG A 118 -13.34 -10.36 -6.31
C ARG A 118 -12.50 -9.43 -7.19
N ALA A 119 -11.29 -9.05 -6.75
CA ALA A 119 -10.36 -8.24 -7.54
C ALA A 119 -9.93 -8.96 -8.84
N LEU A 120 -9.61 -10.24 -8.75
CA LEU A 120 -9.27 -11.07 -9.91
C LEU A 120 -10.45 -11.20 -10.88
N ALA A 121 -11.65 -11.49 -10.37
CA ALA A 121 -12.86 -11.57 -11.19
C ALA A 121 -13.19 -10.25 -11.86
N ALA A 122 -13.07 -9.11 -11.16
CA ALA A 122 -13.30 -7.79 -11.72
C ALA A 122 -12.33 -7.43 -12.87
N ALA A 123 -11.11 -7.96 -12.82
CA ALA A 123 -10.14 -7.89 -13.92
C ALA A 123 -10.40 -8.88 -15.06
N GLY A 124 -11.48 -9.66 -14.97
CA GLY A 124 -11.87 -10.65 -15.98
C GLY A 124 -11.17 -12.02 -15.86
N ALA A 125 -10.57 -12.32 -14.71
CA ALA A 125 -10.04 -13.65 -14.45
C ALA A 125 -11.18 -14.63 -14.13
N THR A 126 -10.98 -15.88 -14.51
CA THR A 126 -11.92 -16.99 -14.32
C THR A 126 -11.15 -18.25 -13.88
N LYS A 127 -11.87 -19.34 -13.62
CA LYS A 127 -11.26 -20.62 -13.30
C LYS A 127 -10.37 -21.20 -14.43
N ASP A 128 -10.56 -20.73 -15.65
CA ASP A 128 -9.81 -21.24 -16.83
C ASP A 128 -8.48 -20.47 -17.04
N ASP A 129 -8.15 -19.54 -16.13
CA ASP A 129 -6.98 -18.69 -16.26
C ASP A 129 -5.76 -19.22 -15.48
N VAL A 130 -4.58 -18.83 -15.96
CA VAL A 130 -3.30 -19.04 -15.30
C VAL A 130 -2.85 -17.70 -14.68
N VAL A 131 -2.89 -17.63 -13.36
CA VAL A 131 -2.55 -16.43 -12.58
C VAL A 131 -1.12 -16.52 -12.08
N GLN A 132 -0.23 -15.70 -12.63
CA GLN A 132 1.17 -15.64 -12.21
C GLN A 132 1.36 -14.57 -11.14
N VAL A 133 1.72 -15.00 -9.92
CA VAL A 133 1.91 -14.13 -8.76
C VAL A 133 3.40 -13.84 -8.58
N CYS A 134 3.80 -12.62 -8.94
CA CYS A 134 5.18 -12.13 -8.89
C CYS A 134 5.42 -11.14 -7.72
N TYR A 135 4.53 -11.10 -6.74
CA TYR A 135 4.77 -10.43 -5.46
C TYR A 135 5.62 -11.32 -4.55
N GLY A 136 6.43 -10.68 -3.69
CA GLY A 136 7.18 -11.41 -2.66
C GLY A 136 6.26 -12.15 -1.68
N TYR A 137 6.67 -13.35 -1.32
CA TYR A 137 6.05 -14.14 -0.26
C TYR A 137 6.76 -13.92 1.09
N GLY A 138 6.39 -14.65 2.11
CA GLY A 138 6.92 -14.52 3.46
C GLY A 138 6.03 -13.62 4.32
N LEU A 139 6.62 -12.63 4.99
CA LEU A 139 5.85 -11.76 5.89
C LEU A 139 4.99 -10.71 5.18
N PHE A 140 5.22 -10.45 3.89
CA PHE A 140 4.42 -9.52 3.11
C PHE A 140 3.10 -10.15 2.65
N THR A 141 2.07 -9.30 2.53
CA THR A 141 0.71 -9.75 2.20
C THR A 141 0.47 -9.93 0.70
N GLY A 142 1.21 -9.22 -0.16
CA GLY A 142 0.92 -9.14 -1.60
C GLY A 142 0.85 -10.51 -2.30
N GLY A 143 1.90 -11.33 -2.14
CA GLY A 143 1.94 -12.67 -2.73
C GLY A 143 0.88 -13.60 -2.16
N ALA A 144 0.75 -13.66 -0.84
CA ALA A 144 -0.18 -14.57 -0.16
C ALA A 144 -1.65 -14.26 -0.46
N GLY A 145 -2.04 -12.97 -0.48
CA GLY A 145 -3.43 -12.59 -0.77
C GLY A 145 -3.88 -12.93 -2.17
N LEU A 146 -3.08 -12.56 -3.18
CA LEU A 146 -3.44 -12.87 -4.58
C LEU A 146 -3.33 -14.37 -4.91
N HIS A 147 -2.42 -15.10 -4.26
CA HIS A 147 -2.36 -16.55 -4.33
C HIS A 147 -3.65 -17.17 -3.79
N GLY A 148 -4.07 -16.81 -2.57
CA GLY A 148 -5.31 -17.33 -1.98
C GLY A 148 -6.55 -16.93 -2.77
N GLY A 149 -6.61 -15.67 -3.26
CA GLY A 149 -7.69 -15.22 -4.14
C GLY A 149 -7.78 -15.99 -5.44
N SER A 150 -6.64 -16.31 -6.06
CA SER A 150 -6.60 -17.17 -7.26
C SER A 150 -7.10 -18.58 -6.98
N HIS A 151 -6.71 -19.19 -5.84
CA HIS A 151 -7.24 -20.48 -5.41
C HIS A 151 -8.75 -20.44 -5.18
N LYS A 152 -9.24 -19.39 -4.49
CA LYS A 152 -10.67 -19.24 -4.20
C LYS A 152 -11.49 -19.01 -5.47
N LEU A 153 -10.93 -18.33 -6.47
CA LEU A 153 -11.53 -18.20 -7.80
C LEU A 153 -11.53 -19.52 -8.59
N GLY A 154 -10.68 -20.46 -8.20
CA GLY A 154 -10.51 -21.75 -8.87
C GLY A 154 -9.58 -21.71 -10.09
N SER A 155 -8.81 -20.64 -10.27
CA SER A 155 -7.82 -20.50 -11.35
C SER A 155 -6.50 -21.21 -11.01
N LEU A 156 -5.72 -21.52 -12.04
CA LEU A 156 -4.39 -22.13 -11.85
C LEU A 156 -3.41 -21.07 -11.37
N THR A 157 -2.90 -21.22 -10.15
CA THR A 157 -1.96 -20.27 -9.55
C THR A 157 -0.52 -20.66 -9.82
N LEU A 158 0.28 -19.71 -10.32
CA LEU A 158 1.72 -19.84 -10.53
C LEU A 158 2.45 -18.94 -9.50
N PRO A 159 2.92 -19.50 -8.35
CA PRO A 159 3.45 -18.74 -7.23
C PRO A 159 4.95 -18.43 -7.41
N MET A 160 5.26 -17.54 -8.35
CA MET A 160 6.64 -17.26 -8.78
C MET A 160 7.47 -16.48 -7.76
N SER A 161 6.83 -15.67 -6.90
CA SER A 161 7.51 -14.67 -6.07
C SER A 161 8.19 -13.57 -6.91
N SER A 162 8.89 -12.65 -6.25
CA SER A 162 9.61 -11.56 -6.93
C SER A 162 10.98 -11.98 -7.43
N GLY A 163 11.50 -11.28 -8.45
CA GLY A 163 12.83 -11.50 -9.01
C GLY A 163 12.90 -12.63 -10.03
N ASN A 164 14.14 -12.96 -10.45
CA ASN A 164 14.45 -13.98 -11.47
C ASN A 164 13.66 -13.81 -12.77
N THR A 165 13.85 -12.68 -13.43
CA THR A 165 13.11 -12.28 -14.64
C THR A 165 13.14 -13.32 -15.74
N ASP A 166 14.27 -14.01 -15.95
CA ASP A 166 14.36 -15.06 -16.99
C ASP A 166 13.38 -16.19 -16.74
N ARG A 167 13.28 -16.65 -15.49
CA ARG A 167 12.32 -17.68 -15.09
C ARG A 167 10.88 -17.17 -15.20
N GLN A 168 10.62 -15.90 -14.83
CA GLN A 168 9.31 -15.30 -14.99
C GLN A 168 8.82 -15.34 -16.43
N LEU A 169 9.67 -14.91 -17.36
CA LEU A 169 9.35 -14.90 -18.79
C LEU A 169 9.24 -16.31 -19.38
N GLN A 170 10.12 -17.23 -18.94
CA GLN A 170 10.04 -18.63 -19.36
C GLN A 170 8.68 -19.24 -18.97
N PHE A 171 8.28 -19.19 -17.70
CA PHE A 171 7.02 -19.76 -17.25
C PHE A 171 5.81 -19.04 -17.86
N MET A 172 5.89 -17.73 -18.05
CA MET A 172 4.85 -16.95 -18.73
C MET A 172 4.58 -17.47 -20.15
N THR A 173 5.62 -17.86 -20.88
CA THR A 173 5.50 -18.41 -22.25
C THR A 173 5.14 -19.88 -22.25
N ASP A 174 5.78 -20.68 -21.40
CA ASP A 174 5.65 -22.14 -21.42
C ASP A 174 4.31 -22.62 -20.87
N LEU A 175 3.81 -21.97 -19.80
CA LEU A 175 2.54 -22.32 -19.16
C LEU A 175 1.38 -21.44 -19.60
N GLY A 176 1.62 -20.44 -20.47
CA GLY A 176 0.57 -19.62 -21.04
C GLY A 176 -0.16 -18.75 -20.02
N THR A 177 0.60 -18.05 -19.15
CA THR A 177 0.06 -17.09 -18.19
C THR A 177 -0.92 -16.12 -18.85
N THR A 178 -2.11 -15.96 -18.26
CA THR A 178 -3.17 -15.06 -18.75
C THR A 178 -3.37 -13.85 -17.85
N VAL A 179 -3.06 -13.97 -16.55
CA VAL A 179 -3.16 -12.87 -15.58
C VAL A 179 -1.84 -12.72 -14.84
N LEU A 180 -1.33 -11.47 -14.79
CA LEU A 180 -0.08 -11.13 -14.13
C LEU A 180 -0.36 -10.28 -12.88
N CYS A 181 0.19 -10.69 -11.73
CA CYS A 181 0.08 -9.96 -10.47
C CYS A 181 1.47 -9.56 -9.98
N CYS A 182 1.77 -8.26 -9.96
CA CYS A 182 3.06 -7.72 -9.51
C CYS A 182 2.97 -6.22 -9.18
N THR A 183 4.08 -5.61 -8.77
CA THR A 183 4.13 -4.15 -8.66
C THR A 183 4.12 -3.50 -10.06
N PRO A 184 3.56 -2.28 -10.23
CA PRO A 184 3.58 -1.58 -11.50
C PRO A 184 4.97 -1.39 -12.10
N SER A 185 5.97 -1.06 -11.29
CA SER A 185 7.36 -0.93 -11.75
C SER A 185 7.93 -2.24 -12.30
N TYR A 186 7.56 -3.38 -11.67
CA TYR A 186 7.99 -4.68 -12.17
C TYR A 186 7.26 -5.10 -13.45
N ALA A 187 5.97 -4.74 -13.59
CA ALA A 187 5.23 -4.94 -14.82
C ALA A 187 5.82 -4.15 -16.00
N ALA A 188 6.22 -2.89 -15.75
CA ALA A 188 6.90 -2.08 -16.76
C ALA A 188 8.25 -2.69 -17.16
N TYR A 189 9.05 -3.16 -16.19
CA TYR A 189 10.30 -3.85 -16.46
C TYR A 189 10.12 -5.17 -17.25
N LEU A 190 9.09 -5.95 -16.91
CA LEU A 190 8.73 -7.15 -17.68
C LEU A 190 8.30 -6.78 -19.10
N SER A 191 7.57 -5.68 -19.29
CA SER A 191 7.18 -5.16 -20.60
C SER A 191 8.40 -4.84 -21.47
N GLU A 192 9.38 -4.14 -20.93
CA GLU A 192 10.66 -3.86 -21.62
C GLU A 192 11.35 -5.19 -22.01
N SER A 193 11.49 -6.11 -21.06
CA SER A 193 12.16 -7.39 -21.27
C SER A 193 11.45 -8.29 -22.31
N VAL A 194 10.11 -8.28 -22.33
CA VAL A 194 9.30 -9.00 -23.34
C VAL A 194 9.56 -8.44 -24.73
N ASN A 195 9.60 -7.12 -24.86
CA ASN A 195 9.82 -6.45 -26.15
C ASN A 195 11.26 -6.65 -26.67
N GLU A 196 12.27 -6.48 -25.81
CA GLU A 196 13.69 -6.69 -26.15
C GLU A 196 13.96 -8.13 -26.63
N ARG A 197 13.28 -9.11 -26.05
CA ARG A 197 13.47 -10.54 -26.38
C ARG A 197 12.51 -11.02 -27.48
N GLY A 198 11.66 -10.17 -28.03
CA GLY A 198 10.70 -10.52 -29.09
C GLY A 198 9.64 -11.54 -28.63
N LEU A 199 9.28 -11.57 -27.33
CA LEU A 199 8.38 -12.55 -26.77
C LEU A 199 6.90 -12.17 -26.87
N LYS A 200 6.56 -10.99 -27.34
CA LYS A 200 5.19 -10.43 -27.34
C LYS A 200 4.16 -11.37 -27.98
N ASN A 201 4.51 -12.06 -29.06
CA ASN A 201 3.62 -13.00 -29.76
C ASN A 201 3.58 -14.39 -29.10
N ARG A 202 4.37 -14.62 -28.06
CA ARG A 202 4.43 -15.90 -27.33
C ARG A 202 3.72 -15.86 -25.98
N ILE A 203 3.44 -14.67 -25.43
CA ILE A 203 2.68 -14.48 -24.19
C ILE A 203 1.18 -14.42 -24.49
N LYS A 204 0.37 -14.81 -23.50
CA LYS A 204 -1.11 -14.87 -23.59
C LYS A 204 -1.79 -13.98 -22.56
N LEU A 205 -1.08 -12.97 -22.06
CA LEU A 205 -1.59 -12.06 -21.04
C LEU A 205 -2.83 -11.33 -21.55
N LYS A 206 -3.87 -11.28 -20.73
CA LYS A 206 -5.11 -10.51 -20.98
C LYS A 206 -5.35 -9.45 -19.91
N ALA A 207 -4.91 -9.71 -18.66
CA ALA A 207 -5.10 -8.83 -17.53
C ALA A 207 -3.84 -8.76 -16.65
N GLY A 208 -3.64 -7.61 -16.01
CA GLY A 208 -2.64 -7.42 -14.98
C GLY A 208 -3.27 -6.75 -13.75
N ILE A 209 -2.92 -7.22 -12.54
CA ILE A 209 -3.35 -6.64 -11.28
C ILE A 209 -2.11 -6.10 -10.59
N PHE A 210 -2.03 -4.78 -10.49
CA PHE A 210 -0.86 -4.06 -10.04
C PHE A 210 -1.17 -3.17 -8.85
N GLY A 211 -0.27 -3.12 -7.88
CA GLY A 211 -0.45 -2.31 -6.67
C GLY A 211 0.80 -2.29 -5.79
N ALA A 212 0.65 -1.89 -4.55
CA ALA A 212 1.70 -1.67 -3.56
C ALA A 212 2.59 -0.45 -3.80
N GLU A 213 2.46 0.25 -4.92
CA GLU A 213 3.15 1.50 -5.21
C GLU A 213 2.31 2.39 -6.13
N ALA A 214 2.54 3.71 -6.07
CA ALA A 214 1.86 4.65 -6.95
C ALA A 214 2.39 4.56 -8.39
N TRP A 215 1.50 4.70 -9.37
CA TRP A 215 1.82 4.68 -10.79
C TRP A 215 0.89 5.56 -11.60
N THR A 216 1.40 6.07 -12.73
CA THR A 216 0.70 7.03 -13.58
C THR A 216 -0.13 6.35 -14.66
N GLU A 217 -1.08 7.08 -15.23
CA GLU A 217 -1.84 6.62 -16.41
C GLU A 217 -0.96 6.47 -17.67
N GLU A 218 0.14 7.21 -17.74
CA GLU A 218 1.14 7.02 -18.79
C GLU A 218 1.80 5.65 -18.66
N MET A 219 2.28 5.31 -17.45
CA MET A 219 2.86 4.00 -17.17
C MET A 219 1.86 2.87 -17.39
N ARG A 220 0.56 3.08 -17.08
CA ARG A 220 -0.51 2.13 -17.39
C ARG A 220 -0.57 1.85 -18.89
N ARG A 221 -0.62 2.90 -19.71
CA ARG A 221 -0.67 2.76 -21.18
C ARG A 221 0.54 2.03 -21.73
N ASP A 222 1.73 2.32 -21.22
CA ASP A 222 2.97 1.67 -21.68
C ASP A 222 2.98 0.18 -21.33
N ILE A 223 2.56 -0.19 -20.11
CA ILE A 223 2.43 -1.59 -19.68
C ILE A 223 1.38 -2.30 -20.56
N GLU A 224 0.19 -1.72 -20.71
CA GLU A 224 -0.88 -2.30 -21.54
C GLU A 224 -0.43 -2.53 -22.98
N LYS A 225 0.22 -1.54 -23.57
CA LYS A 225 0.75 -1.63 -24.94
C LYS A 225 1.87 -2.67 -25.05
N GLY A 226 2.79 -2.68 -24.12
CA GLY A 226 3.97 -3.55 -24.17
C GLY A 226 3.65 -5.01 -23.91
N LEU A 227 2.80 -5.30 -22.94
CA LEU A 227 2.41 -6.66 -22.57
C LEU A 227 1.14 -7.17 -23.29
N GLY A 228 0.35 -6.29 -23.89
CA GLY A 228 -0.87 -6.67 -24.58
C GLY A 228 -2.02 -7.05 -23.65
N LEU A 229 -2.07 -6.49 -22.46
CA LEU A 229 -3.06 -6.76 -21.41
C LEU A 229 -3.85 -5.51 -21.05
N LYS A 230 -4.90 -5.66 -20.21
CA LYS A 230 -5.53 -4.58 -19.47
C LYS A 230 -4.98 -4.54 -18.04
N ALA A 231 -4.63 -3.35 -17.56
CA ALA A 231 -3.96 -3.13 -16.27
C ALA A 231 -4.91 -2.54 -15.24
N TYR A 232 -5.08 -3.22 -14.12
CA TYR A 232 -6.00 -2.85 -13.04
C TYR A 232 -5.22 -2.57 -11.75
N ASP A 233 -5.69 -1.58 -10.98
CA ASP A 233 -5.12 -1.24 -9.70
C ASP A 233 -5.75 -2.07 -8.58
N ILE A 234 -4.96 -2.38 -7.56
CA ILE A 234 -5.39 -3.02 -6.33
C ILE A 234 -4.77 -2.31 -5.12
N TYR A 235 -5.58 -2.01 -4.14
CA TYR A 235 -5.17 -1.32 -2.92
C TYR A 235 -5.33 -2.19 -1.69
N GLY A 236 -4.43 -2.00 -0.74
CA GLY A 236 -4.49 -2.56 0.59
C GLY A 236 -3.22 -2.32 1.38
N LEU A 237 -3.30 -2.53 2.66
CA LEU A 237 -2.21 -2.37 3.62
C LEU A 237 -2.13 -3.64 4.48
N THR A 238 -0.92 -4.04 4.84
CA THR A 238 -0.68 -5.17 5.76
C THR A 238 -1.44 -5.01 7.06
N GLU A 239 -1.54 -3.79 7.56
CA GLU A 239 -2.21 -3.44 8.80
C GLU A 239 -3.71 -3.74 8.74
N ILE A 240 -4.36 -3.49 7.61
CA ILE A 240 -5.81 -3.69 7.46
C ILE A 240 -6.11 -5.16 7.14
N SER A 241 -5.71 -5.61 5.93
CA SER A 241 -5.92 -7.00 5.50
C SER A 241 -4.97 -7.45 4.38
N GLY A 242 -4.14 -6.57 3.85
CA GLY A 242 -3.34 -6.82 2.64
C GLY A 242 -4.04 -6.32 1.37
N PRO A 243 -3.66 -6.80 0.18
CA PRO A 243 -4.31 -6.43 -1.07
C PRO A 243 -5.78 -6.89 -1.10
N GLY A 244 -6.61 -6.19 -1.85
CA GLY A 244 -8.03 -6.50 -2.00
C GLY A 244 -8.95 -5.71 -1.07
N VAL A 245 -8.45 -4.76 -0.28
CA VAL A 245 -9.30 -3.79 0.44
C VAL A 245 -10.13 -2.98 -0.56
N ALA A 246 -9.48 -2.55 -1.64
CA ALA A 246 -10.14 -1.96 -2.79
C ALA A 246 -9.48 -2.42 -4.11
N TYR A 247 -10.23 -2.42 -5.21
CA TYR A 247 -9.78 -2.88 -6.51
C TYR A 247 -10.50 -2.19 -7.67
N GLU A 248 -9.82 -2.02 -8.78
CA GLU A 248 -10.42 -1.55 -10.03
C GLU A 248 -11.26 -2.64 -10.73
N CYS A 249 -12.27 -2.20 -11.44
CA CYS A 249 -13.07 -3.03 -12.36
C CYS A 249 -12.77 -2.65 -13.82
N SER A 250 -13.52 -3.26 -14.75
CA SER A 250 -13.41 -3.01 -16.20
C SER A 250 -13.53 -1.53 -16.60
N ALA A 251 -14.23 -0.71 -15.81
CA ALA A 251 -14.41 0.72 -16.06
C ALA A 251 -13.13 1.55 -15.84
N GLN A 252 -12.15 1.03 -15.08
CA GLN A 252 -10.89 1.71 -14.72
C GLN A 252 -11.12 3.15 -14.19
N ASN A 253 -12.20 3.35 -13.44
CA ASN A 253 -12.61 4.65 -12.91
C ASN A 253 -12.74 4.60 -11.38
N GLY A 254 -11.61 4.50 -10.70
CA GLY A 254 -11.51 4.32 -9.26
C GLY A 254 -11.67 2.85 -8.84
N MET A 255 -11.34 2.59 -7.58
CA MET A 255 -11.31 1.26 -6.97
C MET A 255 -12.53 1.07 -6.07
N HIS A 256 -13.31 0.01 -6.29
CA HIS A 256 -14.39 -0.41 -5.40
C HIS A 256 -13.81 -0.89 -4.06
N VAL A 257 -14.29 -0.33 -2.97
CA VAL A 257 -13.95 -0.79 -1.62
C VAL A 257 -14.85 -1.97 -1.29
N ASN A 258 -14.33 -3.04 -0.69
CA ASN A 258 -15.14 -4.15 -0.20
C ASN A 258 -15.91 -3.72 1.07
N GLU A 259 -17.01 -2.97 0.89
CA GLU A 259 -17.76 -2.31 1.96
C GLU A 259 -18.48 -3.27 2.91
N ASP A 260 -18.65 -4.50 2.51
CA ASP A 260 -19.13 -5.54 3.41
C ASP A 260 -18.08 -5.98 4.45
N HIS A 261 -16.80 -5.67 4.22
CA HIS A 261 -15.69 -5.96 5.13
C HIS A 261 -15.04 -4.72 5.73
N PHE A 262 -15.14 -3.58 5.04
CA PHE A 262 -14.46 -2.34 5.42
C PHE A 262 -15.40 -1.15 5.33
N ILE A 263 -15.36 -0.28 6.32
CA ILE A 263 -15.92 1.07 6.21
C ILE A 263 -14.74 1.98 5.88
N VAL A 264 -14.93 2.86 4.90
CA VAL A 264 -13.95 3.87 4.50
C VAL A 264 -14.50 5.26 4.73
N GLU A 265 -13.69 6.13 5.33
CA GLU A 265 -13.96 7.54 5.55
C GLU A 265 -12.87 8.37 4.87
N THR A 266 -13.18 9.62 4.55
CA THR A 266 -12.18 10.66 4.25
C THR A 266 -12.22 11.73 5.33
N ILE A 267 -11.06 12.09 5.88
CA ILE A 267 -10.92 13.13 6.91
C ILE A 267 -9.91 14.20 6.51
N ASN A 268 -10.03 15.37 7.08
CA ASN A 268 -8.99 16.38 7.01
C ASN A 268 -7.76 15.89 7.83
N PRO A 269 -6.58 15.76 7.22
CA PRO A 269 -5.41 15.18 7.91
C PRO A 269 -4.92 16.00 9.11
N LYS A 270 -5.25 17.31 9.18
CA LYS A 270 -4.83 18.20 10.27
C LYS A 270 -5.85 18.26 11.41
N THR A 271 -7.15 18.36 11.08
CA THR A 271 -8.21 18.52 12.08
C THR A 271 -8.85 17.21 12.51
N GLY A 272 -8.78 16.17 11.66
CA GLY A 272 -9.49 14.90 11.87
C GLY A 272 -10.98 14.94 11.52
N GLU A 273 -11.49 16.11 11.08
CA GLU A 273 -12.88 16.28 10.71
C GLU A 273 -13.23 15.52 9.42
N PRO A 274 -14.44 14.97 9.29
CA PRO A 274 -14.89 14.34 8.07
C PRO A 274 -14.83 15.28 6.87
N VAL A 275 -14.48 14.74 5.71
CA VAL A 275 -14.48 15.42 4.42
C VAL A 275 -15.58 14.80 3.55
N PRO A 276 -16.46 15.60 2.93
CA PRO A 276 -17.49 15.09 2.04
C PRO A 276 -16.91 14.28 0.86
N HIS A 277 -17.66 13.27 0.41
CA HIS A 277 -17.32 12.55 -0.81
C HIS A 277 -17.15 13.50 -2.00
N GLY A 278 -16.29 13.18 -2.96
CA GLY A 278 -15.90 14.08 -4.04
C GLY A 278 -14.76 15.04 -3.70
N GLN A 279 -14.37 15.16 -2.43
CA GLN A 279 -13.26 16.01 -1.99
C GLN A 279 -12.07 15.18 -1.51
N LYS A 280 -10.88 15.80 -1.58
CA LYS A 280 -9.63 15.17 -1.11
C LYS A 280 -9.59 15.12 0.41
N GLY A 281 -9.30 13.94 0.96
CA GLY A 281 -9.05 13.74 2.38
C GLY A 281 -8.08 12.60 2.63
N GLU A 282 -7.65 12.44 3.88
CA GLU A 282 -6.92 11.26 4.33
C GLU A 282 -7.88 10.08 4.43
N LEU A 283 -7.54 8.96 3.79
CA LEU A 283 -8.32 7.72 3.84
C LEU A 283 -8.17 7.06 5.22
N VAL A 284 -9.30 6.75 5.82
CA VAL A 284 -9.40 6.07 7.12
C VAL A 284 -10.24 4.81 6.95
N PHE A 285 -9.75 3.69 7.45
CA PHE A 285 -10.44 2.41 7.32
C PHE A 285 -10.80 1.81 8.67
N THR A 286 -12.00 1.24 8.73
CA THR A 286 -12.47 0.40 9.82
C THR A 286 -12.73 -1.01 9.29
N SER A 287 -12.04 -2.02 9.82
CA SER A 287 -12.30 -3.43 9.48
C SER A 287 -13.44 -3.96 10.36
N ILE A 288 -14.56 -4.34 9.75
CA ILE A 288 -15.80 -4.73 10.45
C ILE A 288 -16.04 -6.24 10.52
N THR A 289 -15.16 -7.04 9.90
CA THR A 289 -15.25 -8.51 9.89
C THR A 289 -13.99 -9.20 10.39
N LYS A 290 -12.87 -8.48 10.53
CA LYS A 290 -11.61 -9.07 10.95
C LYS A 290 -11.64 -9.43 12.44
N GLU A 291 -11.28 -10.68 12.77
CA GLU A 291 -11.43 -11.24 14.11
C GLU A 291 -10.18 -11.06 14.96
N ALA A 292 -9.01 -11.44 14.40
CA ALA A 292 -7.79 -11.51 15.19
C ALA A 292 -7.18 -10.14 15.51
N PHE A 293 -7.17 -9.24 14.53
CA PHE A 293 -6.51 -7.94 14.62
C PHE A 293 -7.35 -6.85 13.95
N PRO A 294 -8.53 -6.53 14.50
CA PRO A 294 -9.41 -5.52 13.92
C PRO A 294 -8.88 -4.11 14.14
N LEU A 295 -8.96 -3.28 13.11
CA LEU A 295 -8.63 -1.86 13.19
C LEU A 295 -9.88 -1.01 13.09
N ILE A 296 -10.08 -0.12 14.07
CA ILE A 296 -11.16 0.86 14.11
C ILE A 296 -10.57 2.22 13.74
N ARG A 297 -11.14 2.87 12.73
CA ARG A 297 -10.76 4.20 12.23
C ARG A 297 -9.24 4.39 12.07
N TYR A 298 -8.61 3.43 11.37
CA TYR A 298 -7.16 3.46 11.12
C TYR A 298 -6.80 4.52 10.07
N ARG A 299 -6.01 5.49 10.47
CA ARG A 299 -5.48 6.57 9.64
C ARG A 299 -4.33 6.06 8.79
N THR A 300 -4.57 5.91 7.48
CA THR A 300 -3.57 5.35 6.55
C THR A 300 -2.46 6.32 6.18
N LYS A 301 -2.72 7.61 6.34
CA LYS A 301 -1.92 8.71 5.79
C LYS A 301 -1.99 8.83 4.26
N ASP A 302 -2.67 7.95 3.56
CA ASP A 302 -2.89 8.07 2.13
C ASP A 302 -3.99 9.09 1.85
N ILE A 303 -3.75 9.98 0.88
CA ILE A 303 -4.72 10.99 0.44
C ILE A 303 -5.51 10.43 -0.74
N GLY A 304 -6.83 10.52 -0.68
CA GLY A 304 -7.72 10.04 -1.73
C GLY A 304 -9.04 10.80 -1.78
N ILE A 305 -9.90 10.37 -2.69
CA ILE A 305 -11.26 10.87 -2.88
C ILE A 305 -12.20 9.68 -2.89
N LEU A 306 -13.36 9.78 -2.26
CA LEU A 306 -14.44 8.80 -2.35
C LEU A 306 -15.49 9.27 -3.35
N TYR A 307 -16.06 8.33 -4.13
CA TYR A 307 -17.04 8.59 -5.17
C TYR A 307 -18.30 7.76 -4.96
N ASP A 308 -19.45 8.43 -4.90
CA ASP A 308 -20.79 7.80 -4.72
C ASP A 308 -21.48 7.48 -6.05
N GLU A 309 -21.00 8.05 -7.18
CA GLU A 309 -21.67 7.87 -8.44
C GLU A 309 -21.66 6.40 -8.88
N PRO A 310 -22.75 5.90 -9.47
CA PRO A 310 -22.82 4.52 -9.95
C PRO A 310 -21.68 4.20 -10.94
N CYS A 311 -21.14 3.01 -10.84
CA CYS A 311 -20.14 2.52 -11.79
C CYS A 311 -20.81 1.79 -12.96
N SER A 312 -20.31 2.00 -14.16
CA SER A 312 -20.80 1.32 -15.39
C SER A 312 -20.63 -0.21 -15.33
N CYS A 313 -19.78 -0.72 -14.44
CA CYS A 313 -19.61 -2.16 -14.23
C CYS A 313 -20.77 -2.80 -13.45
N GLY A 314 -21.71 -2.04 -12.90
CA GLY A 314 -22.84 -2.55 -12.11
C GLY A 314 -22.55 -2.82 -10.65
N ARG A 315 -21.30 -2.77 -10.18
CA ARG A 315 -20.96 -2.82 -8.75
C ARG A 315 -21.46 -1.58 -8.03
N THR A 316 -21.99 -1.77 -6.82
CA THR A 316 -22.64 -0.73 -6.04
C THR A 316 -21.80 -0.21 -4.88
N HIS A 317 -20.69 -0.87 -4.58
CA HIS A 317 -19.75 -0.46 -3.53
C HIS A 317 -19.13 0.89 -3.87
N VAL A 318 -18.91 1.73 -2.84
CA VAL A 318 -18.24 3.02 -2.99
C VAL A 318 -16.89 2.85 -3.66
N ARG A 319 -16.52 3.84 -4.48
CA ARG A 319 -15.21 3.84 -5.12
C ARG A 319 -14.29 4.86 -4.49
N MET A 320 -13.02 4.52 -4.37
CA MET A 320 -11.97 5.44 -4.00
C MET A 320 -11.05 5.73 -5.19
N SER A 321 -10.45 6.92 -5.21
CA SER A 321 -9.36 7.21 -6.15
C SER A 321 -8.14 6.34 -5.86
N LYS A 322 -7.22 6.24 -6.80
CA LYS A 322 -5.83 5.88 -6.46
C LYS A 322 -5.32 6.83 -5.37
N PRO A 323 -4.43 6.38 -4.48
CA PRO A 323 -3.73 7.30 -3.58
C PRO A 323 -3.08 8.44 -4.37
N MET A 324 -3.38 9.67 -3.99
CA MET A 324 -2.93 10.90 -4.66
C MET A 324 -1.69 11.50 -4.00
N GLY A 325 -1.18 10.85 -2.97
CA GLY A 325 -0.08 11.26 -2.15
C GLY A 325 -0.25 10.76 -0.73
N ARG A 326 0.63 11.23 0.16
CA ARG A 326 0.56 10.94 1.59
C ARG A 326 0.58 12.22 2.40
N SER A 327 -0.05 12.20 3.56
CA SER A 327 -0.01 13.32 4.52
C SER A 327 1.23 13.31 5.42
N ASP A 328 2.10 12.29 5.28
CA ASP A 328 3.39 12.17 5.95
C ASP A 328 4.55 12.14 4.92
N ASP A 329 5.80 12.21 5.39
CA ASP A 329 7.00 12.24 4.55
C ASP A 329 7.40 10.85 4.01
N MET A 330 6.54 9.84 4.11
CA MET A 330 6.87 8.49 3.66
C MET A 330 6.97 8.41 2.13
N LEU A 331 8.07 7.86 1.66
CA LEU A 331 8.31 7.54 0.26
C LEU A 331 8.05 6.06 0.01
N ILE A 332 7.40 5.74 -1.10
CA ILE A 332 7.35 4.36 -1.61
C ILE A 332 8.32 4.27 -2.79
N VAL A 333 9.34 3.42 -2.66
CA VAL A 333 10.38 3.23 -3.67
C VAL A 333 10.52 1.74 -3.96
N LYS A 334 10.23 1.31 -5.18
CA LYS A 334 10.24 -0.11 -5.59
C LYS A 334 9.38 -1.00 -4.68
N GLY A 335 8.20 -0.50 -4.28
CA GLY A 335 7.29 -1.22 -3.36
C GLY A 335 7.74 -1.25 -1.90
N VAL A 336 8.80 -0.53 -1.54
CA VAL A 336 9.32 -0.45 -0.16
C VAL A 336 9.05 0.93 0.42
N ASN A 337 8.49 0.95 1.63
CA ASN A 337 8.28 2.18 2.39
C ASN A 337 9.61 2.69 2.94
N VAL A 338 10.00 3.89 2.56
CA VAL A 338 11.22 4.57 2.99
C VAL A 338 10.84 5.85 3.72
N PHE A 339 11.33 6.01 4.93
CA PHE A 339 11.14 7.24 5.69
C PHE A 339 12.46 8.01 5.80
N PRO A 340 12.44 9.35 5.64
CA PRO A 340 13.64 10.17 5.84
C PRO A 340 14.33 9.93 7.17
N SER A 341 13.55 9.72 8.25
CA SER A 341 14.08 9.44 9.58
C SER A 341 14.95 8.17 9.68
N GLN A 342 14.72 7.16 8.83
CA GLN A 342 15.55 5.96 8.78
C GLN A 342 16.92 6.24 8.19
N ILE A 343 16.92 7.03 7.11
CA ILE A 343 18.17 7.49 6.48
C ILE A 343 18.96 8.30 7.48
N GLU A 344 18.30 9.24 8.17
CA GLU A 344 18.92 10.05 9.22
C GLU A 344 19.55 9.19 10.33
N THR A 345 18.81 8.18 10.82
CA THR A 345 19.33 7.26 11.84
C THR A 345 20.60 6.55 11.36
N VAL A 346 20.64 6.07 10.14
CA VAL A 346 21.84 5.43 9.59
C VAL A 346 23.00 6.41 9.49
N LEU A 347 22.75 7.62 9.00
CA LEU A 347 23.77 8.65 8.87
C LEU A 347 24.38 9.02 10.23
N MET A 348 23.53 9.24 11.24
CA MET A 348 23.98 9.54 12.60
C MET A 348 24.79 8.39 13.21
N ASN A 349 24.33 7.16 13.05
CA ASN A 349 25.05 5.97 13.53
C ASN A 349 26.42 5.77 12.84
N CYS A 350 26.57 6.26 11.63
CA CYS A 350 27.82 6.28 10.88
C CYS A 350 28.68 7.53 11.15
N GLY A 351 28.26 8.41 12.06
CA GLY A 351 29.01 9.62 12.47
C GLY A 351 28.81 10.82 11.54
N TYR A 352 27.84 10.79 10.62
CA TYR A 352 27.54 11.94 9.76
C TYR A 352 26.54 12.91 10.41
N PRO A 353 26.63 14.20 10.08
CA PRO A 353 25.64 15.16 10.55
C PRO A 353 24.27 14.90 9.89
N ALA A 354 23.21 15.40 10.54
CA ALA A 354 21.85 15.34 10.01
C ALA A 354 21.61 16.31 8.82
N ASN A 355 22.67 16.61 8.06
CA ASN A 355 22.61 17.49 6.89
C ASN A 355 22.68 16.63 5.61
N TYR A 356 21.49 16.29 5.10
CA TYR A 356 21.35 15.39 3.96
C TYR A 356 20.13 15.75 3.12
N GLN A 357 20.11 15.27 1.88
CA GLN A 357 18.99 15.41 0.96
C GLN A 357 18.72 14.06 0.26
N ILE A 358 17.46 13.70 0.15
CA ILE A 358 16.99 12.50 -0.53
C ILE A 358 16.41 12.92 -1.87
N ILE A 359 16.96 12.42 -2.95
CA ILE A 359 16.47 12.68 -4.31
C ILE A 359 15.92 11.39 -4.86
N VAL A 360 14.61 11.38 -5.17
CA VAL A 360 13.97 10.23 -5.81
C VAL A 360 13.68 10.57 -7.27
N THR A 361 14.15 9.71 -8.14
CA THR A 361 13.96 9.84 -9.59
C THR A 361 13.42 8.53 -10.15
N ARG A 362 12.81 8.59 -11.32
CA ARG A 362 12.44 7.41 -12.11
C ARG A 362 13.22 7.45 -13.43
N THR A 363 13.86 6.33 -13.75
CA THR A 363 14.55 6.16 -15.03
C THR A 363 14.00 4.90 -15.69
N GLY A 364 13.32 5.06 -16.81
CA GLY A 364 12.51 4.00 -17.39
C GLY A 364 11.46 3.52 -16.39
N SER A 365 11.39 2.23 -16.15
CA SER A 365 10.47 1.59 -15.21
C SER A 365 10.97 1.57 -13.75
N SER A 366 12.20 1.98 -13.47
CA SER A 366 12.83 1.78 -12.16
C SER A 366 13.01 3.07 -11.39
N ASP A 367 12.56 3.06 -10.13
CA ASP A 367 12.85 4.11 -9.17
C ASP A 367 14.31 4.07 -8.73
N ARG A 368 14.91 5.24 -8.61
CA ARG A 368 16.23 5.44 -8.07
C ARG A 368 16.18 6.39 -6.89
N ILE A 369 16.76 5.99 -5.79
CA ILE A 369 16.97 6.84 -4.62
C ILE A 369 18.44 7.22 -4.52
N GLU A 370 18.71 8.51 -4.39
CA GLU A 370 20.03 9.07 -4.16
C GLU A 370 20.00 9.84 -2.83
N VAL A 371 20.95 9.56 -1.95
CA VAL A 371 21.12 10.24 -0.67
C VAL A 371 22.40 11.07 -0.77
N GLN A 372 22.25 12.37 -0.81
CA GLN A 372 23.36 13.32 -0.73
C GLN A 372 23.60 13.63 0.74
N VAL A 373 24.84 13.45 1.19
CA VAL A 373 25.22 13.62 2.60
C VAL A 373 26.36 14.62 2.68
N GLU A 374 26.16 15.66 3.45
CA GLU A 374 27.20 16.65 3.68
C GLU A 374 28.27 16.10 4.64
N MET A 375 29.51 16.19 4.25
CA MET A 375 30.65 15.81 5.10
C MET A 375 30.92 16.91 6.12
N THR A 376 31.42 16.55 7.32
CA THR A 376 32.01 17.52 8.22
C THR A 376 33.37 17.98 7.68
N PRO A 377 33.88 19.18 8.11
CA PRO A 377 35.23 19.61 7.70
C PRO A 377 36.32 18.58 8.00
N GLU A 378 36.16 17.81 9.09
CA GLU A 378 37.14 16.77 9.50
C GLU A 378 37.04 15.51 8.63
N MET A 379 35.87 15.25 8.03
CA MET A 379 35.64 14.11 7.12
C MET A 379 36.04 14.45 5.68
N PHE A 380 36.13 15.74 5.36
CA PHE A 380 36.44 16.18 4.01
C PHE A 380 37.89 15.84 3.69
N SER A 381 38.09 15.07 2.64
CA SER A 381 39.39 14.61 2.15
C SER A 381 39.47 14.78 0.65
N ASP A 382 40.63 15.18 0.15
CA ASP A 382 40.89 15.27 -1.27
C ASP A 382 41.22 13.87 -1.90
N SER A 383 41.25 12.83 -1.06
CA SER A 383 41.48 11.47 -1.52
C SER A 383 40.18 10.84 -2.04
N LEU A 384 40.09 10.68 -3.35
CA LEU A 384 38.97 10.00 -4.02
C LEU A 384 38.71 8.59 -3.50
N SER A 385 39.77 7.86 -3.13
CA SER A 385 39.67 6.51 -2.60
C SER A 385 39.03 6.45 -1.22
N GLU A 386 39.31 7.42 -0.36
CA GLU A 386 38.68 7.52 0.98
C GLU A 386 37.21 7.90 0.88
N VAL A 387 36.88 8.88 0.03
CA VAL A 387 35.49 9.25 -0.22
C VAL A 387 34.69 8.08 -0.76
N ALA A 388 35.21 7.37 -1.77
CA ALA A 388 34.58 6.18 -2.34
C ALA A 388 34.41 5.05 -1.30
N GLY A 389 35.39 4.86 -0.40
CA GLY A 389 35.31 3.89 0.70
C GLY A 389 34.17 4.21 1.67
N ARG A 390 34.03 5.47 2.06
CA ARG A 390 32.95 5.97 2.95
C ARG A 390 31.59 5.86 2.27
N GLU A 391 31.46 6.23 1.00
CA GLU A 391 30.20 6.05 0.25
C GLU A 391 29.78 4.58 0.22
N LYS A 392 30.70 3.66 -0.05
CA LYS A 392 30.43 2.21 -0.06
C LYS A 392 29.95 1.69 1.30
N GLN A 393 30.53 2.19 2.39
CA GLN A 393 30.10 1.86 3.76
C GLN A 393 28.67 2.32 4.02
N LEU A 394 28.34 3.58 3.68
CA LEU A 394 26.99 4.12 3.82
C LEU A 394 25.96 3.39 2.95
N VAL A 395 26.31 3.05 1.69
CA VAL A 395 25.46 2.25 0.82
C VAL A 395 25.12 0.91 1.47
N SER A 396 26.10 0.25 2.09
CA SER A 396 25.89 -1.03 2.77
C SER A 396 24.98 -0.88 3.99
N ALA A 397 25.19 0.16 4.81
CA ALA A 397 24.40 0.44 5.99
C ALA A 397 22.95 0.81 5.63
N LEU A 398 22.76 1.67 4.62
CA LEU A 398 21.43 2.04 4.12
C LEU A 398 20.70 0.83 3.53
N LYS A 399 21.39 -0.02 2.76
CA LYS A 399 20.79 -1.24 2.23
C LYS A 399 20.37 -2.20 3.33
N ALA A 400 21.14 -2.35 4.39
CA ALA A 400 20.79 -3.18 5.55
C ALA A 400 19.54 -2.64 6.27
N MET A 401 19.40 -1.32 6.39
CA MET A 401 18.26 -0.67 7.04
C MET A 401 17.00 -0.66 6.16
N LEU A 402 17.12 -0.28 4.90
CA LEU A 402 15.99 0.00 4.01
C LEU A 402 15.55 -1.22 3.20
N GLY A 403 16.41 -2.23 3.06
CA GLY A 403 16.17 -3.39 2.19
C GLY A 403 16.30 -3.10 0.68
N ILE A 404 16.60 -1.86 0.29
CA ILE A 404 16.81 -1.45 -1.10
C ILE A 404 18.16 -0.77 -1.28
N TYR A 405 18.62 -0.75 -2.52
CA TYR A 405 19.86 -0.08 -2.89
C TYR A 405 19.64 1.43 -3.06
N CYS A 406 20.45 2.23 -2.38
CA CYS A 406 20.52 3.68 -2.53
C CYS A 406 21.89 4.09 -3.12
N VAL A 407 21.88 5.07 -3.99
CA VAL A 407 23.12 5.74 -4.38
C VAL A 407 23.45 6.76 -3.28
N VAL A 408 24.67 6.75 -2.80
CA VAL A 408 25.14 7.75 -1.84
C VAL A 408 26.13 8.68 -2.55
N LYS A 409 26.02 9.96 -2.29
CA LYS A 409 26.99 10.98 -2.70
C LYS A 409 27.40 11.78 -1.49
N LEU A 410 28.65 11.72 -1.15
CA LEU A 410 29.26 12.62 -0.17
C LEU A 410 29.55 13.96 -0.84
N VAL A 411 29.02 15.03 -0.26
CA VAL A 411 29.20 16.38 -0.79
C VAL A 411 29.99 17.26 0.17
N ALA A 412 30.58 18.33 -0.34
CA ALA A 412 31.42 19.22 0.45
C ALA A 412 30.64 19.90 1.60
N PRO A 413 31.30 20.28 2.69
CA PRO A 413 30.68 21.04 3.76
C PRO A 413 29.96 22.28 3.24
N LYS A 414 28.76 22.58 3.76
CA LYS A 414 27.89 23.73 3.41
C LYS A 414 27.41 23.76 1.95
N SER A 415 27.37 22.59 1.27
CA SER A 415 26.87 22.50 -0.10
C SER A 415 25.36 22.25 -0.20
N ILE A 416 24.74 21.75 0.88
CA ILE A 416 23.29 21.57 0.95
C ILE A 416 22.67 22.81 1.56
N THR A 417 21.86 23.52 0.77
CA THR A 417 21.19 24.75 1.24
C THR A 417 20.09 24.39 2.24
N MET A 418 20.18 24.90 3.45
CA MET A 418 19.13 24.84 4.45
C MET A 418 18.13 25.97 4.21
N SER A 419 16.84 25.67 4.08
CA SER A 419 15.79 26.69 4.15
C SER A 419 15.54 27.09 5.59
N GLU A 420 15.31 28.37 5.86
CA GLU A 420 14.90 28.86 7.17
C GLU A 420 13.56 28.19 7.58
N GLY A 421 13.58 27.38 8.66
CA GLY A 421 12.42 26.72 9.23
C GLY A 421 12.48 25.20 9.20
N LYS A 422 11.97 24.53 8.19
CA LYS A 422 12.02 23.06 8.00
C LYS A 422 12.83 22.73 6.76
N ALA A 423 13.93 22.00 6.91
CA ALA A 423 14.72 21.52 5.77
C ALA A 423 13.84 20.63 4.87
N LYS A 424 13.68 21.00 3.60
CA LYS A 424 13.06 20.13 2.59
C LYS A 424 14.04 19.01 2.24
N ARG A 425 13.99 17.94 3.03
CA ARG A 425 14.94 16.82 2.92
C ARG A 425 14.64 15.89 1.75
N VAL A 426 13.44 15.93 1.22
CA VAL A 426 12.99 15.05 0.14
C VAL A 426 12.69 15.87 -1.11
N ILE A 427 13.33 15.48 -2.22
CA ILE A 427 13.03 15.96 -3.56
C ILE A 427 12.56 14.76 -4.37
N ASP A 428 11.26 14.54 -4.44
CA ASP A 428 10.67 13.52 -5.30
C ASP A 428 10.45 14.13 -6.69
N LYS A 429 11.24 13.67 -7.66
CA LYS A 429 11.15 14.10 -9.07
C LYS A 429 10.32 13.14 -9.92
N ARG A 430 9.68 12.14 -9.31
CA ARG A 430 8.78 11.22 -10.00
C ARG A 430 7.42 11.88 -10.13
N ASN A 431 6.86 11.99 -11.25
CA ASN A 431 5.52 12.56 -11.45
C ASN A 431 4.43 11.49 -11.17
N LEU A 432 4.29 11.03 -9.89
CA LEU A 432 3.45 9.90 -9.51
C LEU A 432 1.97 10.25 -9.28
N TYR A 433 1.66 11.52 -9.00
CA TYR A 433 0.33 11.95 -8.56
C TYR A 433 -0.35 12.80 -9.63
N VAL A 434 -1.62 12.54 -9.87
CA VAL A 434 -2.43 13.31 -10.82
C VAL A 434 -2.56 14.75 -10.31
N ASN A 435 -2.35 15.71 -11.21
CA ASN A 435 -2.44 17.16 -10.96
C ASN A 435 -1.32 17.81 -10.14
N GLY A 436 -0.11 17.26 -10.14
CA GLY A 436 1.12 18.00 -9.75
C GLY A 436 1.13 18.75 -8.42
N SER A 437 0.14 18.55 -7.56
CA SER A 437 0.11 19.15 -6.24
C SER A 437 0.92 18.25 -5.29
N ASP A 438 2.19 18.56 -5.16
CA ASP A 438 3.00 18.12 -4.02
C ASP A 438 2.24 18.53 -2.73
N PRO A 439 1.79 17.61 -1.88
CA PRO A 439 1.12 17.98 -0.63
C PRO A 439 2.00 18.82 0.31
N ALA A 440 3.31 18.91 0.04
CA ALA A 440 4.27 19.74 0.74
C ALA A 440 4.47 21.15 0.13
N SER A 441 3.87 21.47 -1.03
CA SER A 441 4.08 22.75 -1.73
C SER A 441 2.96 23.78 -1.53
N THR A 442 2.23 23.74 -0.41
CA THR A 442 1.49 24.93 0.02
C THR A 442 2.43 25.85 0.78
N ASP A 443 3.24 26.58 0.03
CA ASP A 443 3.90 27.78 0.52
C ASP A 443 2.83 28.88 0.68
N PRO A 444 2.54 29.40 1.90
CA PRO A 444 1.55 30.44 2.10
C PRO A 444 2.07 31.85 1.78
N ALA A 445 3.19 31.97 1.06
CA ALA A 445 3.81 33.26 0.73
C ALA A 445 3.95 33.48 -0.78
N ALA A 446 2.83 33.35 -1.52
CA ALA A 446 2.74 33.88 -2.87
C ALA A 446 1.31 34.44 -3.08
N ASN A 447 1.04 35.58 -2.43
CA ASN A 447 0.16 36.67 -2.82
C ASN A 447 0.50 37.91 -2.01
#